data_9f8381b1f714b935621f46f34915ebbd
#
_entry.id   9f8381b1f714b935621f46f34915ebbd
#
_cell.length_a   1.000
_cell.length_b   1.000
_cell.length_c   1.000
_cell.angle_alpha   90.00
_cell.angle_beta   90.00
_cell.angle_gamma   90.00
#
_symmetry.space_group_name_H-M   'P 1'
#
loop_
_entity.id
_entity.type
_entity.pdbx_description
1 polymer ?
#
loop_
_entity_poly.entity_id
_entity_poly.type
_entity_poly.pdbx_seq_one_letter_code
_entity_poly.pdbx_strand_id
1 'polypeptide(L)'
;MRSRLISTVACRCLIGSAAFVLARVATAQTEVRKHHNPVIDLLEQKNAVFGLYAPSNRHFTPPGAPTPTPAPPKTALELAKEAVAYKSTDYIFDGSMEGDYEKAFPVFAEFAKAMSEAGIVAKTPVLRLTHPLIVKMNEIAPDPAKAAERISRQLDLGVSGVMFVGVESPDEVKAGLAAMRYKSKGGTRADSVGSAPALWGMSEKEYREKADLWPLNPKGELVNWTIVESKVGLAHIREIAAVKGIGVLFPGAGTLRQVFTSTNDKGEKVVDTVGWEAAIQQVLAACKEFNVPCGYPARADDIEMRMKQGFSVFVINWGEPGFKTIDIGRKLAGRPATNP
;
A
#
# COMPACT_ATOMS: atom_id res chain seq x y z
N MET A 1 76.47 49.21 19.98
CA MET A 1 75.89 49.56 21.27
C MET A 1 74.78 48.55 21.57
N ARG A 2 74.98 47.84 22.70
CA ARG A 2 74.10 47.17 23.61
C ARG A 2 72.84 46.44 22.96
N SER A 3 72.86 45.09 22.78
CA SER A 3 72.56 44.09 23.79
C SER A 3 71.15 44.16 24.42
N ARG A 4 70.35 43.17 24.15
CA ARG A 4 69.68 42.38 25.19
C ARG A 4 69.04 41.10 24.62
N LEU A 5 69.55 39.99 25.10
CA LEU A 5 68.84 38.71 25.06
C LEU A 5 67.53 38.76 25.90
N ILE A 6 66.48 38.15 25.40
CA ILE A 6 65.45 37.70 26.28
C ILE A 6 65.09 36.24 25.88
N SER A 7 65.30 35.40 26.87
CA SER A 7 65.04 33.97 26.93
C SER A 7 63.50 33.74 26.92
N THR A 8 63.02 32.87 26.03
CA THR A 8 61.60 32.45 26.05
C THR A 8 61.50 30.99 26.47
N VAL A 9 60.90 30.78 27.60
CA VAL A 9 60.56 29.49 28.22
C VAL A 9 59.46 28.82 27.41
N ALA A 10 59.69 27.60 26.93
CA ALA A 10 58.73 26.77 26.28
C ALA A 10 57.78 26.15 27.31
N CYS A 11 56.52 26.59 27.31
CA CYS A 11 55.43 25.97 28.05
C CYS A 11 54.74 24.93 27.17
N ARG A 12 54.95 23.65 27.47
CA ARG A 12 54.24 22.54 26.83
C ARG A 12 52.82 22.45 27.43
N CYS A 13 51.81 22.93 26.72
CA CYS A 13 50.41 22.61 27.02
C CYS A 13 50.04 21.25 26.44
N LEU A 14 49.80 20.30 27.28
CA LEU A 14 49.12 19.04 26.98
C LEU A 14 47.65 19.33 26.72
N ILE A 15 47.24 19.25 25.46
CA ILE A 15 45.81 19.30 25.08
C ILE A 15 45.30 17.88 25.15
N GLY A 16 44.55 17.57 26.21
CA GLY A 16 43.82 16.34 26.36
C GLY A 16 42.59 16.35 25.41
N SER A 17 42.59 15.46 24.42
CA SER A 17 41.48 15.24 23.53
C SER A 17 40.35 14.53 24.30
N ALA A 18 39.37 15.28 24.80
CA ALA A 18 38.11 14.72 25.29
C ALA A 18 37.24 14.38 24.09
N ALA A 19 37.16 13.10 23.73
CA ALA A 19 36.22 12.59 22.75
C ALA A 19 34.79 12.66 23.35
N PHE A 20 34.01 13.67 22.95
CA PHE A 20 32.58 13.72 23.22
C PHE A 20 31.89 12.67 22.36
N VAL A 21 31.55 11.53 22.94
CA VAL A 21 30.60 10.56 22.39
C VAL A 21 29.20 11.18 22.51
N LEU A 22 28.72 11.83 21.44
CA LEU A 22 27.35 12.25 21.32
C LEU A 22 26.50 10.98 21.15
N ALA A 23 25.96 10.47 22.25
CA ALA A 23 24.87 9.50 22.23
C ALA A 23 23.68 10.18 21.56
N ARG A 24 23.39 9.82 20.31
CA ARG A 24 22.11 10.15 19.66
C ARG A 24 21.01 9.43 20.43
N VAL A 25 20.36 10.12 21.34
CA VAL A 25 19.08 9.70 21.87
C VAL A 25 18.11 9.76 20.69
N ALA A 26 17.74 8.60 20.16
CA ALA A 26 16.65 8.49 19.21
C ALA A 26 15.38 8.88 19.96
N THR A 27 15.02 10.15 19.91
CA THR A 27 13.66 10.58 20.28
C THR A 27 12.73 9.89 19.31
N ALA A 28 11.91 8.97 19.82
CA ALA A 28 10.78 8.45 19.08
C ALA A 28 9.96 9.67 18.63
N GLN A 29 10.05 10.01 17.34
CA GLN A 29 9.21 11.03 16.76
C GLN A 29 7.78 10.54 16.94
N THR A 30 7.01 11.25 17.76
CA THR A 30 5.57 11.05 17.89
C THR A 30 5.02 11.33 16.51
N GLU A 31 4.61 10.28 15.77
CA GLU A 31 3.99 10.42 14.45
C GLU A 31 2.83 11.41 14.59
N VAL A 32 2.92 12.51 13.86
CA VAL A 32 1.83 13.51 13.81
C VAL A 32 0.72 12.86 12.97
N ARG A 33 -0.26 12.31 13.66
CA ARG A 33 -1.41 11.62 13.05
C ARG A 33 -2.46 12.67 12.68
N LYS A 34 -2.63 12.90 11.39
CA LYS A 34 -3.58 13.89 10.86
C LYS A 34 -4.79 13.25 10.21
N HIS A 35 -4.57 12.06 9.61
CA HIS A 35 -5.56 11.38 8.78
C HIS A 35 -6.33 10.30 9.55
N HIS A 36 -7.59 10.16 9.18
CA HIS A 36 -8.43 9.04 9.59
C HIS A 36 -7.89 7.71 8.99
N ASN A 37 -7.38 7.78 7.76
CA ASN A 37 -6.68 6.69 7.08
C ASN A 37 -5.17 6.76 7.38
N PRO A 38 -4.62 5.90 8.25
CA PRO A 38 -3.21 5.95 8.64
C PRO A 38 -2.23 5.68 7.50
N VAL A 39 -2.67 5.06 6.41
CA VAL A 39 -1.83 4.86 5.22
C VAL A 39 -1.40 6.20 4.64
N ILE A 40 -2.29 7.20 4.65
CA ILE A 40 -1.99 8.54 4.12
C ILE A 40 -0.94 9.23 4.98
N ASP A 41 -1.04 9.16 6.32
CA ASP A 41 0.00 9.70 7.22
C ASP A 41 1.39 9.12 6.90
N LEU A 42 1.47 7.79 6.64
CA LEU A 42 2.72 7.14 6.28
C LEU A 42 3.25 7.60 4.91
N LEU A 43 2.36 7.73 3.93
CA LEU A 43 2.72 8.21 2.58
C LEU A 43 3.22 9.67 2.60
N GLU A 44 2.56 10.56 3.36
CA GLU A 44 3.00 11.96 3.53
C GLU A 44 4.38 12.06 4.18
N GLN A 45 4.65 11.19 5.16
CA GLN A 45 5.92 11.12 5.85
C GLN A 45 7.00 10.38 5.06
N LYS A 46 6.67 9.85 3.87
CA LYS A 46 7.54 8.99 3.05
C LYS A 46 8.03 7.74 3.79
N ASN A 47 7.23 7.26 4.73
CA ASN A 47 7.47 6.01 5.44
C ASN A 47 7.01 4.81 4.62
N ALA A 48 7.68 3.67 4.82
CA ALA A 48 7.25 2.42 4.20
C ALA A 48 5.92 1.94 4.78
N VAL A 49 5.04 1.43 3.91
CA VAL A 49 3.68 0.96 4.21
C VAL A 49 3.60 -0.54 3.93
N PHE A 50 3.14 -1.31 4.89
CA PHE A 50 3.07 -2.77 4.81
C PHE A 50 1.65 -3.25 5.04
N GLY A 51 1.05 -3.93 4.06
CA GLY A 51 -0.27 -4.50 4.18
C GLY A 51 -0.33 -5.98 3.87
N LEU A 52 -1.28 -6.64 4.50
CA LEU A 52 -1.55 -8.04 4.30
C LEU A 52 -2.80 -8.23 3.43
N TYR A 53 -2.76 -9.25 2.58
CA TYR A 53 -4.01 -9.78 2.05
C TYR A 53 -4.96 -10.14 3.19
N ALA A 54 -6.25 -9.97 2.97
CA ALA A 54 -7.27 -10.42 3.91
C ALA A 54 -7.13 -11.92 4.20
N PRO A 55 -7.27 -12.35 5.45
CA PRO A 55 -7.35 -13.77 5.75
C PRO A 55 -8.56 -14.37 5.03
N SER A 56 -8.44 -15.58 4.53
CA SER A 56 -9.49 -16.23 3.77
C SER A 56 -9.50 -17.74 4.00
N ASN A 57 -10.64 -18.36 3.68
CA ASN A 57 -10.77 -19.82 3.69
C ASN A 57 -10.14 -20.50 2.47
N ARG A 58 -9.49 -19.74 1.59
CA ARG A 58 -8.77 -20.28 0.44
C ARG A 58 -7.40 -20.76 0.89
N HIS A 59 -7.14 -22.06 0.74
CA HIS A 59 -5.82 -22.63 0.98
C HIS A 59 -5.08 -22.75 -0.35
N PHE A 60 -3.92 -22.12 -0.43
CA PHE A 60 -3.00 -22.38 -1.54
C PHE A 60 -2.20 -23.64 -1.19
N THR A 61 -2.44 -24.72 -1.92
CA THR A 61 -1.64 -25.94 -1.83
C THR A 61 -0.61 -25.89 -2.95
N PRO A 62 0.70 -25.82 -2.64
CA PRO A 62 1.74 -25.89 -3.66
C PRO A 62 1.63 -27.20 -4.47
N PRO A 63 1.96 -27.19 -5.76
CA PRO A 63 1.99 -28.41 -6.55
C PRO A 63 2.85 -29.50 -5.89
N GLY A 64 2.29 -30.70 -5.69
CA GLY A 64 2.99 -31.83 -5.08
C GLY A 64 2.97 -31.88 -3.54
N ALA A 65 2.39 -30.88 -2.87
CA ALA A 65 2.19 -30.95 -1.42
C ALA A 65 0.95 -31.79 -1.07
N PRO A 66 0.95 -32.52 0.07
CA PRO A 66 -0.24 -33.23 0.55
C PRO A 66 -1.39 -32.23 0.72
N THR A 67 -2.57 -32.60 0.25
CA THR A 67 -3.77 -31.79 0.49
C THR A 67 -4.08 -31.81 1.99
N PRO A 68 -4.06 -30.65 2.68
CA PRO A 68 -4.41 -30.61 4.09
C PRO A 68 -5.86 -31.10 4.30
N THR A 69 -6.13 -31.76 5.41
CA THR A 69 -7.50 -32.05 5.79
C THR A 69 -8.26 -30.73 5.90
N PRO A 70 -9.40 -30.55 5.19
CA PRO A 70 -10.14 -29.29 5.24
C PRO A 70 -10.59 -29.02 6.67
N ALA A 71 -10.10 -27.92 7.27
CA ALA A 71 -10.70 -27.39 8.48
C ALA A 71 -12.08 -26.79 8.15
N PRO A 72 -13.02 -26.74 9.08
CA PRO A 72 -14.28 -26.04 8.87
C PRO A 72 -14.02 -24.60 8.42
N PRO A 73 -14.75 -24.10 7.42
CA PRO A 73 -14.54 -22.73 6.95
C PRO A 73 -14.88 -21.73 8.08
N LYS A 74 -13.98 -20.77 8.29
CA LYS A 74 -14.19 -19.68 9.25
C LYS A 74 -15.28 -18.74 8.74
N THR A 75 -16.06 -18.21 9.64
CA THR A 75 -17.03 -17.14 9.37
C THR A 75 -16.32 -15.83 9.02
N ALA A 76 -17.04 -14.89 8.37
CA ALA A 76 -16.51 -13.57 8.09
C ALA A 76 -16.03 -12.85 9.37
N LEU A 77 -16.74 -13.01 10.49
CA LEU A 77 -16.35 -12.40 11.77
C LEU A 77 -15.07 -13.01 12.36
N GLU A 78 -14.87 -14.32 12.24
CA GLU A 78 -13.62 -14.96 12.68
C GLU A 78 -12.43 -14.46 11.85
N LEU A 79 -12.58 -14.40 10.52
CA LEU A 79 -11.55 -13.85 9.63
C LEU A 79 -11.27 -12.37 9.96
N ALA A 80 -12.29 -11.55 10.18
CA ALA A 80 -12.13 -10.15 10.54
C ALA A 80 -11.39 -9.99 11.89
N LYS A 81 -11.72 -10.81 12.91
CA LYS A 81 -11.02 -10.81 14.19
C LYS A 81 -9.55 -11.17 14.04
N GLU A 82 -9.21 -12.14 13.20
CA GLU A 82 -7.82 -12.49 12.90
C GLU A 82 -7.09 -11.30 12.24
N ALA A 83 -7.72 -10.66 11.25
CA ALA A 83 -7.14 -9.49 10.60
C ALA A 83 -6.86 -8.36 11.60
N VAL A 84 -7.83 -8.03 12.45
CA VAL A 84 -7.72 -6.95 13.45
C VAL A 84 -6.76 -7.29 14.59
N ALA A 85 -6.58 -8.58 14.92
CA ALA A 85 -5.61 -9.01 15.92
C ALA A 85 -4.16 -8.78 15.49
N TYR A 86 -3.85 -8.84 14.20
CA TYR A 86 -2.50 -8.62 13.69
C TYR A 86 -2.17 -7.12 13.57
N LYS A 87 -1.54 -6.55 14.58
CA LYS A 87 -1.31 -5.09 14.72
C LYS A 87 -0.17 -4.53 13.89
N SER A 88 0.69 -5.38 13.32
CA SER A 88 1.85 -4.92 12.54
C SER A 88 1.52 -4.59 11.08
N THR A 89 0.32 -4.86 10.60
CA THR A 89 -0.14 -4.43 9.27
C THR A 89 -0.66 -3.00 9.30
N ASP A 90 -0.41 -2.23 8.24
CA ASP A 90 -0.90 -0.85 8.10
C ASP A 90 -2.25 -0.78 7.39
N TYR A 91 -2.64 -1.84 6.68
CA TYR A 91 -3.92 -1.98 5.97
C TYR A 91 -4.22 -3.45 5.67
N ILE A 92 -5.46 -3.75 5.35
CA ILE A 92 -5.90 -5.05 4.82
C ILE A 92 -6.25 -4.90 3.34
N PHE A 93 -5.70 -5.78 2.51
CA PHE A 93 -5.85 -5.78 1.07
C PHE A 93 -6.74 -6.94 0.61
N ASP A 94 -7.74 -6.68 -0.21
CA ASP A 94 -8.56 -7.72 -0.82
C ASP A 94 -8.50 -7.65 -2.35
N GLY A 95 -8.08 -8.75 -2.97
CA GLY A 95 -8.00 -8.89 -4.42
C GLY A 95 -9.13 -9.72 -5.05
N SER A 96 -10.12 -10.13 -4.27
CA SER A 96 -11.14 -11.08 -4.74
C SER A 96 -12.02 -10.54 -5.86
N MET A 97 -12.22 -9.23 -5.90
CA MET A 97 -13.10 -8.57 -6.86
C MET A 97 -12.45 -8.27 -8.22
N GLU A 98 -11.17 -8.61 -8.40
CA GLU A 98 -10.49 -8.51 -9.69
C GLU A 98 -11.05 -9.51 -10.73
N GLY A 99 -11.50 -10.68 -10.31
CA GLY A 99 -12.07 -11.70 -11.17
C GLY A 99 -13.58 -11.53 -11.38
N ASP A 100 -14.38 -12.44 -10.85
CA ASP A 100 -15.83 -12.37 -10.90
C ASP A 100 -16.36 -11.44 -9.79
N TYR A 101 -16.52 -10.18 -10.15
CA TYR A 101 -16.97 -9.14 -9.23
C TYR A 101 -18.32 -9.46 -8.58
N GLU A 102 -19.31 -9.88 -9.37
CA GLU A 102 -20.67 -10.06 -8.85
C GLU A 102 -20.75 -11.23 -7.85
N LYS A 103 -19.89 -12.22 -8.01
CA LYS A 103 -19.76 -13.33 -7.07
C LYS A 103 -18.94 -12.95 -5.83
N ALA A 104 -17.90 -12.16 -6.01
CA ALA A 104 -16.99 -11.79 -4.93
C ALA A 104 -17.53 -10.65 -4.03
N PHE A 105 -18.25 -9.69 -4.62
CA PHE A 105 -18.73 -8.50 -3.91
C PHE A 105 -19.58 -8.82 -2.67
N PRO A 106 -20.60 -9.71 -2.69
CA PRO A 106 -21.38 -10.00 -1.49
C PRO A 106 -20.51 -10.64 -0.37
N VAL A 107 -19.56 -11.51 -0.72
CA VAL A 107 -18.64 -12.12 0.26
C VAL A 107 -17.75 -11.06 0.88
N PHE A 108 -17.21 -10.14 0.07
CA PHE A 108 -16.43 -9.03 0.60
C PHE A 108 -17.27 -8.06 1.44
N ALA A 109 -18.53 -7.81 1.08
CA ALA A 109 -19.43 -6.96 1.86
C ALA A 109 -19.68 -7.52 3.26
N GLU A 110 -19.84 -8.85 3.40
CA GLU A 110 -19.92 -9.51 4.70
C GLU A 110 -18.63 -9.35 5.50
N PHE A 111 -17.47 -9.51 4.85
CA PHE A 111 -16.18 -9.30 5.50
C PHE A 111 -15.98 -7.85 5.96
N ALA A 112 -16.32 -6.86 5.11
CA ALA A 112 -16.23 -5.44 5.47
C ALA A 112 -17.13 -5.09 6.67
N LYS A 113 -18.37 -5.63 6.71
CA LYS A 113 -19.26 -5.50 7.87
C LYS A 113 -18.63 -6.13 9.12
N ALA A 114 -18.09 -7.33 9.00
CA ALA A 114 -17.42 -8.04 10.09
C ALA A 114 -16.18 -7.30 10.61
N MET A 115 -15.43 -6.61 9.75
CA MET A 115 -14.30 -5.74 10.16
C MET A 115 -14.76 -4.58 11.04
N SER A 116 -15.91 -3.97 10.74
CA SER A 116 -16.51 -2.96 11.61
C SER A 116 -16.89 -3.54 12.98
N GLU A 117 -17.51 -4.73 13.01
CA GLU A 117 -17.86 -5.44 14.24
C GLU A 117 -16.63 -5.87 15.05
N ALA A 118 -15.55 -6.24 14.39
CA ALA A 118 -14.26 -6.59 15.01
C ALA A 118 -13.51 -5.39 15.58
N GLY A 119 -13.93 -4.14 15.30
CA GLY A 119 -13.42 -2.95 15.95
C GLY A 119 -12.21 -2.31 15.26
N ILE A 120 -12.28 -2.10 13.95
CA ILE A 120 -11.21 -1.41 13.20
C ILE A 120 -11.11 0.09 13.44
N VAL A 121 -11.96 0.67 14.29
CA VAL A 121 -11.96 2.11 14.61
C VAL A 121 -11.36 2.35 15.98
N ALA A 122 -10.24 3.07 16.03
CA ALA A 122 -9.71 3.63 17.25
C ALA A 122 -10.29 5.04 17.48
N LYS A 123 -10.77 5.32 18.70
CA LYS A 123 -11.37 6.60 19.06
C LYS A 123 -10.39 7.55 19.73
N THR A 124 -9.30 7.02 20.28
CA THR A 124 -8.30 7.78 21.03
C THR A 124 -6.89 7.52 20.49
N PRO A 125 -5.96 8.49 20.50
CA PRO A 125 -6.17 9.92 20.86
C PRO A 125 -7.00 10.69 19.83
N VAL A 126 -7.15 10.16 18.60
CA VAL A 126 -7.98 10.72 17.52
C VAL A 126 -8.75 9.60 16.85
N LEU A 127 -9.92 9.92 16.29
CA LEU A 127 -10.72 8.98 15.54
C LEU A 127 -9.98 8.57 14.26
N ARG A 128 -9.73 7.25 14.11
CA ARG A 128 -9.00 6.70 12.93
C ARG A 128 -9.30 5.21 12.71
N LEU A 129 -9.08 4.78 11.50
CA LEU A 129 -9.01 3.35 11.19
C LEU A 129 -7.69 2.75 11.72
N THR A 130 -7.74 1.51 12.18
CA THR A 130 -6.54 0.72 12.52
C THR A 130 -6.10 -0.17 11.36
N HIS A 131 -7.07 -0.64 10.58
CA HIS A 131 -6.90 -1.54 9.44
C HIS A 131 -7.78 -1.06 8.28
N PRO A 132 -7.41 0.04 7.59
CA PRO A 132 -8.16 0.50 6.43
C PRO A 132 -8.20 -0.61 5.36
N LEU A 133 -9.34 -0.74 4.68
CA LEU A 133 -9.54 -1.71 3.62
C LEU A 133 -9.13 -1.10 2.28
N ILE A 134 -8.26 -1.79 1.54
CA ILE A 134 -7.87 -1.46 0.18
C ILE A 134 -8.20 -2.64 -0.72
N VAL A 135 -8.87 -2.38 -1.84
CA VAL A 135 -9.41 -3.44 -2.69
C VAL A 135 -8.92 -3.33 -4.13
N LYS A 136 -8.75 -4.46 -4.79
CA LYS A 136 -8.66 -4.53 -6.26
C LYS A 136 -10.03 -4.47 -6.89
N MET A 137 -10.08 -4.02 -8.14
CA MET A 137 -11.27 -4.05 -8.98
C MET A 137 -10.93 -4.63 -10.36
N ASN A 138 -11.96 -4.84 -11.19
CA ASN A 138 -11.76 -5.18 -12.59
C ASN A 138 -11.17 -3.99 -13.37
N GLU A 139 -10.67 -4.25 -14.58
CA GLU A 139 -10.24 -3.23 -15.53
C GLU A 139 -11.30 -2.15 -15.78
N ILE A 140 -10.84 -0.94 -16.06
CA ILE A 140 -11.71 0.21 -16.36
C ILE A 140 -12.07 0.25 -17.85
N ALA A 141 -11.08 0.03 -18.72
CA ALA A 141 -11.20 0.26 -20.16
C ALA A 141 -12.33 -0.51 -20.88
N PRO A 142 -12.60 -1.79 -20.57
CA PRO A 142 -13.64 -2.53 -21.28
C PRO A 142 -15.04 -1.91 -21.14
N ASP A 143 -15.35 -1.36 -19.95
CA ASP A 143 -16.63 -0.72 -19.64
C ASP A 143 -16.46 0.32 -18.53
N PRO A 144 -16.07 1.57 -18.85
CA PRO A 144 -15.86 2.61 -17.85
C PRO A 144 -17.11 2.94 -17.00
N ALA A 145 -18.31 2.78 -17.55
CA ALA A 145 -19.54 3.05 -16.80
C ALA A 145 -19.77 1.99 -15.74
N LYS A 146 -19.59 0.72 -16.07
CA LYS A 146 -19.66 -0.40 -15.13
C LYS A 146 -18.53 -0.35 -14.10
N ALA A 147 -17.33 0.05 -14.50
CA ALA A 147 -16.23 0.27 -13.58
C ALA A 147 -16.55 1.37 -12.55
N ALA A 148 -17.14 2.49 -12.99
CA ALA A 148 -17.56 3.58 -12.10
C ALA A 148 -18.65 3.13 -11.10
N GLU A 149 -19.61 2.32 -11.55
CA GLU A 149 -20.62 1.72 -10.66
C GLU A 149 -19.97 0.83 -9.59
N ARG A 150 -19.06 -0.06 -9.99
CA ARG A 150 -18.34 -0.96 -9.09
C ARG A 150 -17.47 -0.22 -8.09
N ILE A 151 -16.75 0.82 -8.52
CA ILE A 151 -16.01 1.71 -7.62
C ILE A 151 -16.92 2.33 -6.58
N SER A 152 -18.09 2.87 -7.00
CA SER A 152 -19.07 3.46 -6.08
C SER A 152 -19.56 2.43 -5.06
N ARG A 153 -19.95 1.23 -5.50
CA ARG A 153 -20.40 0.15 -4.61
C ARG A 153 -19.33 -0.26 -3.58
N GLN A 154 -18.06 -0.36 -4.00
CA GLN A 154 -16.94 -0.65 -3.08
C GLN A 154 -16.76 0.47 -2.06
N LEU A 155 -16.76 1.72 -2.49
CA LEU A 155 -16.64 2.88 -1.59
C LEU A 155 -17.83 3.00 -0.63
N ASP A 156 -19.02 2.59 -1.03
CA ASP A 156 -20.23 2.57 -0.19
C ASP A 156 -20.16 1.50 0.93
N LEU A 157 -19.26 0.50 0.81
CA LEU A 157 -18.92 -0.42 1.89
C LEU A 157 -17.94 0.18 2.91
N GLY A 158 -17.29 1.31 2.60
CA GLY A 158 -16.32 1.97 3.46
C GLY A 158 -14.87 1.60 3.20
N VAL A 159 -14.52 1.04 2.03
CA VAL A 159 -13.10 0.86 1.66
C VAL A 159 -12.40 2.22 1.61
N SER A 160 -11.14 2.23 2.01
CA SER A 160 -10.30 3.44 2.07
C SER A 160 -9.42 3.62 0.84
N GLY A 161 -9.34 2.60 -0.01
CA GLY A 161 -8.58 2.66 -1.25
C GLY A 161 -9.06 1.66 -2.28
N VAL A 162 -8.88 2.03 -3.56
CA VAL A 162 -9.21 1.18 -4.70
C VAL A 162 -8.00 1.10 -5.62
N MET A 163 -7.60 -0.15 -5.96
CA MET A 163 -6.53 -0.42 -6.91
C MET A 163 -7.15 -0.67 -8.30
N PHE A 164 -6.82 0.17 -9.25
CA PHE A 164 -7.16 0.02 -10.66
C PHE A 164 -6.19 -0.98 -11.29
N VAL A 165 -6.70 -2.03 -11.91
CA VAL A 165 -5.90 -3.09 -12.53
C VAL A 165 -5.83 -2.92 -14.05
N GLY A 166 -4.80 -3.51 -14.66
CA GLY A 166 -4.66 -3.55 -16.11
C GLY A 166 -4.63 -2.18 -16.80
N VAL A 167 -4.20 -1.13 -16.10
CA VAL A 167 -4.22 0.22 -16.64
C VAL A 167 -3.23 0.36 -17.80
N GLU A 168 -3.71 0.82 -18.94
CA GLU A 168 -2.93 0.99 -20.18
C GLU A 168 -2.85 2.45 -20.65
N SER A 169 -3.67 3.35 -20.08
CA SER A 169 -3.69 4.76 -20.49
C SER A 169 -3.93 5.72 -19.33
N PRO A 170 -3.49 7.00 -19.47
CA PRO A 170 -3.80 8.03 -18.48
C PRO A 170 -5.30 8.35 -18.40
N ASP A 171 -6.07 8.11 -19.46
CA ASP A 171 -7.50 8.41 -19.48
C ASP A 171 -8.30 7.40 -18.66
N GLU A 172 -7.89 6.13 -18.63
CA GLU A 172 -8.44 5.15 -17.70
C GLU A 172 -8.25 5.58 -16.25
N VAL A 173 -7.02 6.02 -15.91
CA VAL A 173 -6.73 6.53 -14.56
C VAL A 173 -7.65 7.71 -14.21
N LYS A 174 -7.77 8.69 -15.10
CA LYS A 174 -8.63 9.87 -14.90
C LYS A 174 -10.09 9.47 -14.70
N ALA A 175 -10.60 8.52 -15.50
CA ALA A 175 -11.96 8.01 -15.37
C ALA A 175 -12.20 7.34 -14.01
N GLY A 176 -11.26 6.49 -13.58
CA GLY A 176 -11.32 5.83 -12.26
C GLY A 176 -11.24 6.83 -11.11
N LEU A 177 -10.32 7.80 -11.17
CA LEU A 177 -10.20 8.85 -10.14
C LEU A 177 -11.48 9.70 -10.04
N ALA A 178 -12.10 10.04 -11.19
CA ALA A 178 -13.39 10.73 -11.20
C ALA A 178 -14.49 9.90 -10.54
N ALA A 179 -14.51 8.57 -10.77
CA ALA A 179 -15.46 7.66 -10.17
C ALA A 179 -15.29 7.47 -8.66
N MET A 180 -14.11 7.73 -8.10
CA MET A 180 -13.89 7.73 -6.65
C MET A 180 -14.40 8.99 -5.96
N ARG A 181 -14.65 10.07 -6.67
CA ARG A 181 -15.01 11.38 -6.13
C ARG A 181 -16.48 11.70 -6.35
N TYR A 182 -17.13 12.27 -5.36
CA TYR A 182 -18.50 12.75 -5.50
C TYR A 182 -18.65 13.82 -6.59
N LYS A 183 -19.82 13.88 -7.22
CA LYS A 183 -20.13 14.94 -8.21
C LYS A 183 -19.93 16.33 -7.64
N SER A 184 -20.33 16.56 -6.39
CA SER A 184 -20.12 17.82 -5.67
C SER A 184 -18.64 18.20 -5.47
N LYS A 185 -17.70 17.25 -5.65
CA LYS A 185 -16.25 17.43 -5.56
C LYS A 185 -15.55 17.34 -6.93
N GLY A 186 -16.30 17.46 -8.01
CA GLY A 186 -15.77 17.40 -9.38
C GLY A 186 -15.50 15.98 -9.90
N GLY A 187 -16.12 14.98 -9.31
CA GLY A 187 -16.08 13.60 -9.78
C GLY A 187 -17.37 13.15 -10.45
N THR A 188 -17.56 11.83 -10.56
CA THR A 188 -18.73 11.20 -11.17
C THR A 188 -19.48 10.25 -10.23
N ARG A 189 -18.93 9.99 -9.01
CA ARG A 189 -19.56 9.13 -7.99
C ARG A 189 -20.92 9.68 -7.60
N ALA A 190 -21.93 8.79 -7.51
CA ALA A 190 -23.24 9.13 -6.95
C ALA A 190 -23.14 9.55 -5.48
N ASP A 191 -24.14 10.32 -5.01
CA ASP A 191 -24.15 10.85 -3.64
C ASP A 191 -24.59 9.81 -2.57
N SER A 192 -24.49 8.50 -2.87
CA SER A 192 -24.67 7.45 -1.87
C SER A 192 -23.47 7.35 -0.93
N VAL A 193 -23.71 6.84 0.27
CA VAL A 193 -22.65 6.56 1.26
C VAL A 193 -22.69 5.13 1.78
N GLY A 194 -23.79 4.41 1.55
CA GLY A 194 -23.99 3.03 2.00
C GLY A 194 -23.70 2.84 3.48
N SER A 195 -22.95 1.80 3.82
CA SER A 195 -22.48 1.51 5.18
C SER A 195 -21.15 2.17 5.55
N ALA A 196 -20.54 2.92 4.64
CA ALA A 196 -19.21 3.50 4.84
C ALA A 196 -19.09 4.41 6.08
N PRO A 197 -20.06 5.29 6.43
CA PRO A 197 -19.96 6.08 7.65
C PRO A 197 -19.87 5.22 8.91
N ALA A 198 -20.66 4.13 8.98
CA ALA A 198 -20.62 3.22 10.11
C ALA A 198 -19.28 2.49 10.22
N LEU A 199 -18.71 2.02 9.10
CA LEU A 199 -17.40 1.38 9.07
C LEU A 199 -16.29 2.35 9.50
N TRP A 200 -16.38 3.64 9.10
CA TRP A 200 -15.40 4.66 9.50
C TRP A 200 -15.67 5.23 10.90
N GLY A 201 -16.76 4.86 11.56
CA GLY A 201 -17.11 5.31 12.91
C GLY A 201 -17.46 6.77 13.00
N MET A 202 -18.03 7.36 11.94
CA MET A 202 -18.37 8.79 11.86
C MET A 202 -19.79 9.01 11.31
N SER A 203 -20.25 10.24 11.38
CA SER A 203 -21.53 10.62 10.78
C SER A 203 -21.46 10.64 9.24
N GLU A 204 -22.61 10.54 8.58
CA GLU A 204 -22.69 10.65 7.12
C GLU A 204 -22.10 11.98 6.61
N LYS A 205 -22.38 13.08 7.32
CA LYS A 205 -21.84 14.41 6.98
C LYS A 205 -20.32 14.42 7.02
N GLU A 206 -19.72 13.93 8.09
CA GLU A 206 -18.26 13.84 8.23
C GLU A 206 -17.64 12.92 7.18
N TYR A 207 -18.28 11.77 6.89
CA TYR A 207 -17.83 10.88 5.84
C TYR A 207 -17.82 11.59 4.48
N ARG A 208 -18.90 12.28 4.10
CA ARG A 208 -18.97 13.02 2.83
C ARG A 208 -17.88 14.10 2.72
N GLU A 209 -17.55 14.76 3.83
CA GLU A 209 -16.48 15.76 3.87
C GLU A 209 -15.11 15.11 3.63
N LYS A 210 -14.87 13.95 4.25
CA LYS A 210 -13.57 13.23 4.22
C LYS A 210 -13.38 12.29 3.05
N ALA A 211 -14.45 11.69 2.50
CA ALA A 211 -14.41 10.75 1.39
C ALA A 211 -14.09 11.46 0.07
N ASP A 212 -12.84 11.87 -0.07
CA ASP A 212 -12.24 12.47 -1.26
C ASP A 212 -10.81 11.96 -1.44
N LEU A 213 -10.26 12.09 -2.62
CA LEU A 213 -8.96 11.53 -2.99
C LEU A 213 -7.79 12.36 -2.46
N TRP A 214 -6.94 11.73 -1.69
CA TRP A 214 -5.57 12.15 -1.48
C TRP A 214 -4.68 11.65 -2.65
N PRO A 215 -3.73 12.42 -3.19
CA PRO A 215 -3.30 13.77 -2.76
C PRO A 215 -4.02 14.93 -3.46
N LEU A 216 -5.04 14.71 -4.31
CA LEU A 216 -5.79 15.79 -4.96
C LEU A 216 -6.43 16.74 -3.96
N ASN A 217 -6.98 16.17 -2.89
CA ASN A 217 -7.43 16.89 -1.72
C ASN A 217 -6.56 16.50 -0.53
N PRO A 218 -5.72 17.39 0.00
CA PRO A 218 -4.87 17.07 1.16
C PRO A 218 -5.63 16.68 2.44
N LYS A 219 -6.94 16.91 2.50
CA LYS A 219 -7.83 16.48 3.59
C LYS A 219 -8.65 15.24 3.23
N GLY A 220 -8.44 14.69 2.04
CA GLY A 220 -9.09 13.47 1.58
C GLY A 220 -8.56 12.24 2.32
N GLU A 221 -9.42 11.26 2.50
CA GLU A 221 -9.12 10.04 3.24
C GLU A 221 -9.21 8.78 2.34
N LEU A 222 -9.47 8.97 1.03
CA LEU A 222 -9.43 7.92 0.03
C LEU A 222 -8.09 7.94 -0.70
N VAL A 223 -7.55 6.77 -1.02
CA VAL A 223 -6.31 6.63 -1.78
C VAL A 223 -6.53 5.76 -3.01
N ASN A 224 -6.08 6.22 -4.16
CA ASN A 224 -6.02 5.41 -5.37
C ASN A 224 -4.69 4.66 -5.44
N TRP A 225 -4.75 3.41 -5.85
CA TRP A 225 -3.62 2.63 -6.31
C TRP A 225 -3.82 2.29 -7.78
N THR A 226 -2.75 2.36 -8.55
CA THR A 226 -2.80 2.07 -9.99
C THR A 226 -1.77 1.01 -10.31
N ILE A 227 -2.16 -0.06 -11.00
CA ILE A 227 -1.26 -1.14 -11.39
C ILE A 227 -1.08 -1.18 -12.90
N VAL A 228 0.18 -1.21 -13.33
CA VAL A 228 0.57 -1.38 -14.73
C VAL A 228 1.18 -2.76 -14.92
N GLU A 229 0.61 -3.55 -15.82
CA GLU A 229 0.90 -4.97 -15.92
C GLU A 229 0.85 -5.54 -17.35
N SER A 230 0.89 -4.66 -18.35
CA SER A 230 0.96 -5.02 -19.78
C SER A 230 2.07 -4.26 -20.51
N LYS A 231 2.44 -4.72 -21.69
CA LYS A 231 3.41 -4.00 -22.55
C LYS A 231 2.87 -2.63 -23.00
N VAL A 232 1.56 -2.52 -23.22
CA VAL A 232 0.90 -1.27 -23.59
C VAL A 232 0.98 -0.28 -22.43
N GLY A 233 0.60 -0.71 -21.22
CA GLY A 233 0.70 0.13 -20.03
C GLY A 233 2.14 0.56 -19.73
N LEU A 234 3.13 -0.33 -19.93
CA LEU A 234 4.55 0.02 -19.81
C LEU A 234 4.99 1.07 -20.84
N ALA A 235 4.48 1.01 -22.07
CA ALA A 235 4.77 2.02 -23.09
C ALA A 235 4.26 3.43 -22.70
N HIS A 236 3.14 3.49 -21.96
CA HIS A 236 2.53 4.75 -21.49
C HIS A 236 2.83 5.06 -20.02
N ILE A 237 3.79 4.37 -19.39
CA ILE A 237 4.01 4.46 -17.94
C ILE A 237 4.26 5.90 -17.45
N ARG A 238 4.93 6.72 -18.22
CA ARG A 238 5.23 8.10 -17.84
C ARG A 238 3.99 8.98 -17.90
N GLU A 239 3.14 8.81 -18.93
CA GLU A 239 1.86 9.54 -19.05
C GLU A 239 0.90 9.10 -17.92
N ILE A 240 0.87 7.81 -17.59
CA ILE A 240 0.10 7.26 -16.47
C ILE A 240 0.61 7.88 -15.16
N ALA A 241 1.91 7.81 -14.89
CA ALA A 241 2.51 8.33 -13.64
C ALA A 241 2.34 9.86 -13.47
N ALA A 242 2.21 10.59 -14.57
CA ALA A 242 1.98 12.04 -14.57
C ALA A 242 0.55 12.43 -14.16
N VAL A 243 -0.40 11.48 -14.11
CA VAL A 243 -1.79 11.78 -13.71
C VAL A 243 -1.84 12.13 -12.23
N LYS A 244 -2.24 13.37 -11.94
CA LYS A 244 -2.40 13.83 -10.55
C LYS A 244 -3.56 13.09 -9.88
N GLY A 245 -3.32 12.62 -8.66
CA GLY A 245 -4.33 11.91 -7.88
C GLY A 245 -4.04 10.42 -7.69
N ILE A 246 -3.04 9.88 -8.39
CA ILE A 246 -2.51 8.56 -8.06
C ILE A 246 -1.83 8.65 -6.69
N GLY A 247 -2.31 7.84 -5.74
CA GLY A 247 -1.70 7.73 -4.42
C GLY A 247 -0.52 6.77 -4.40
N VAL A 248 -0.61 5.64 -5.13
CA VAL A 248 0.47 4.65 -5.26
C VAL A 248 0.44 4.04 -6.66
N LEU A 249 1.61 3.87 -7.27
CA LEU A 249 1.76 3.20 -8.56
C LEU A 249 2.48 1.86 -8.37
N PHE A 250 1.97 0.80 -9.01
CA PHE A 250 2.49 -0.56 -8.89
C PHE A 250 2.91 -1.15 -10.24
N PRO A 251 4.05 -1.85 -10.35
CA PRO A 251 4.23 -2.88 -11.36
C PRO A 251 3.40 -4.12 -10.98
N GLY A 252 2.59 -4.62 -11.86
CA GLY A 252 1.91 -5.89 -11.69
C GLY A 252 2.88 -7.06 -11.84
N ALA A 253 3.81 -7.22 -10.90
CA ALA A 253 4.96 -8.11 -11.03
C ALA A 253 4.58 -9.56 -11.39
N GLY A 254 3.46 -10.07 -10.86
CA GLY A 254 2.96 -11.41 -11.19
C GLY A 254 2.50 -11.53 -12.64
N THR A 255 1.66 -10.61 -13.08
CA THR A 255 1.13 -10.56 -14.46
C THR A 255 2.24 -10.25 -15.45
N LEU A 256 3.11 -9.26 -15.14
CA LEU A 256 4.29 -8.96 -15.99
C LEU A 256 5.20 -10.19 -16.16
N ARG A 257 5.37 -11.01 -15.12
CA ARG A 257 6.14 -12.24 -15.26
C ARG A 257 5.55 -13.18 -16.31
N GLN A 258 4.21 -13.25 -16.41
CA GLN A 258 3.55 -14.03 -17.47
C GLN A 258 3.74 -13.39 -18.85
N VAL A 259 3.66 -12.04 -18.95
CA VAL A 259 3.90 -11.26 -20.18
C VAL A 259 5.33 -11.50 -20.74
N PHE A 260 6.30 -11.69 -19.84
CA PHE A 260 7.70 -12.00 -20.19
C PHE A 260 8.01 -13.50 -20.13
N THR A 261 6.99 -14.36 -20.24
CA THR A 261 7.15 -15.82 -20.35
C THR A 261 6.83 -16.27 -21.77
N SER A 262 7.74 -17.02 -22.39
CA SER A 262 7.55 -17.68 -23.68
C SER A 262 7.52 -19.21 -23.52
N THR A 263 7.13 -19.90 -24.56
CA THR A 263 7.24 -21.36 -24.61
C THR A 263 8.37 -21.71 -25.59
N ASN A 264 9.35 -22.49 -25.15
CA ASN A 264 10.46 -22.94 -25.98
C ASN A 264 10.04 -24.09 -26.92
N ASP A 265 10.95 -24.52 -27.81
CA ASP A 265 10.70 -25.60 -28.79
C ASP A 265 10.37 -26.95 -28.12
N LYS A 266 10.68 -27.13 -26.84
CA LYS A 266 10.36 -28.33 -26.05
C LYS A 266 9.01 -28.25 -25.34
N GLY A 267 8.25 -27.15 -25.51
CA GLY A 267 6.99 -26.92 -24.83
C GLY A 267 7.13 -26.43 -23.38
N GLU A 268 8.34 -26.09 -22.93
CA GLU A 268 8.60 -25.60 -21.57
C GLU A 268 8.43 -24.10 -21.49
N LYS A 269 7.84 -23.59 -20.37
CA LYS A 269 7.73 -22.18 -20.12
C LYS A 269 9.04 -21.59 -19.63
N VAL A 270 9.57 -20.62 -20.37
CA VAL A 270 10.82 -19.90 -20.06
C VAL A 270 10.50 -18.44 -19.78
N VAL A 271 10.92 -17.97 -18.62
CA VAL A 271 10.74 -16.56 -18.20
C VAL A 271 11.97 -15.78 -18.65
N ASP A 272 11.76 -14.70 -19.40
CA ASP A 272 12.77 -13.64 -19.58
C ASP A 272 12.85 -12.82 -18.28
N THR A 273 13.70 -13.26 -17.36
CA THR A 273 13.87 -12.62 -16.05
C THR A 273 14.51 -11.24 -16.16
N VAL A 274 15.32 -10.99 -17.19
CA VAL A 274 15.97 -9.70 -17.44
C VAL A 274 14.93 -8.69 -17.94
N GLY A 275 14.13 -9.05 -18.93
CA GLY A 275 13.06 -8.19 -19.43
C GLY A 275 11.98 -7.94 -18.37
N TRP A 276 11.61 -8.97 -17.60
CA TRP A 276 10.68 -8.84 -16.49
C TRP A 276 11.18 -7.85 -15.40
N GLU A 277 12.44 -7.97 -14.96
CA GLU A 277 13.01 -7.03 -13.98
C GLU A 277 13.14 -5.61 -14.56
N ALA A 278 13.54 -5.49 -15.84
CA ALA A 278 13.58 -4.18 -16.51
C ALA A 278 12.21 -3.48 -16.53
N ALA A 279 11.13 -4.23 -16.76
CA ALA A 279 9.76 -3.69 -16.69
C ALA A 279 9.40 -3.19 -15.29
N ILE A 280 9.77 -3.94 -14.24
CA ILE A 280 9.57 -3.51 -12.84
C ILE A 280 10.34 -2.21 -12.57
N GLN A 281 11.60 -2.12 -13.01
CA GLN A 281 12.44 -0.93 -12.83
C GLN A 281 11.95 0.26 -13.66
N GLN A 282 11.33 0.03 -14.81
CA GLN A 282 10.71 1.09 -15.61
C GLN A 282 9.55 1.76 -14.87
N VAL A 283 8.68 0.99 -14.19
CA VAL A 283 7.63 1.54 -13.35
C VAL A 283 8.22 2.30 -12.16
N LEU A 284 9.23 1.75 -11.49
CA LEU A 284 9.91 2.42 -10.39
C LEU A 284 10.55 3.75 -10.82
N ALA A 285 11.15 3.80 -12.02
CA ALA A 285 11.71 5.02 -12.56
C ALA A 285 10.65 6.11 -12.77
N ALA A 286 9.48 5.75 -13.29
CA ALA A 286 8.34 6.66 -13.42
C ALA A 286 7.82 7.13 -12.06
N CYS A 287 7.71 6.23 -11.07
CA CYS A 287 7.37 6.61 -9.70
C CYS A 287 8.30 7.70 -9.16
N LYS A 288 9.61 7.53 -9.33
CA LYS A 288 10.62 8.48 -8.86
C LYS A 288 10.55 9.81 -9.61
N GLU A 289 10.38 9.77 -10.93
CA GLU A 289 10.30 10.97 -11.79
C GLU A 289 9.11 11.84 -11.39
N PHE A 290 7.94 11.25 -11.17
CA PHE A 290 6.71 11.97 -10.85
C PHE A 290 6.42 12.09 -9.36
N ASN A 291 7.36 11.63 -8.49
CA ASN A 291 7.24 11.65 -7.03
C ASN A 291 5.94 10.97 -6.54
N VAL A 292 5.59 9.84 -7.15
CA VAL A 292 4.48 8.98 -6.73
C VAL A 292 5.05 7.83 -5.90
N PRO A 293 4.48 7.49 -4.73
CA PRO A 293 4.88 6.30 -3.99
C PRO A 293 4.80 5.04 -4.85
N CYS A 294 5.83 4.19 -4.79
CA CYS A 294 5.89 2.98 -5.61
C CYS A 294 5.62 1.74 -4.77
N GLY A 295 4.70 0.92 -5.21
CA GLY A 295 4.33 -0.31 -4.52
C GLY A 295 4.93 -1.57 -5.16
N TYR A 296 4.97 -2.67 -4.38
CA TYR A 296 5.46 -3.97 -4.84
C TYR A 296 4.85 -5.12 -4.02
N PRO A 297 4.50 -6.26 -4.64
CA PRO A 297 4.11 -7.47 -3.91
C PRO A 297 5.35 -8.20 -3.39
N ALA A 298 5.73 -7.98 -2.12
CA ALA A 298 6.99 -8.47 -1.57
C ALA A 298 6.87 -9.79 -0.80
N ARG A 299 8.02 -10.46 -0.69
CA ARG A 299 8.26 -11.64 0.13
C ARG A 299 9.48 -11.43 1.01
N ALA A 300 9.71 -12.35 1.96
CA ALA A 300 10.83 -12.27 2.89
C ALA A 300 12.22 -12.29 2.23
N ASP A 301 12.31 -12.89 1.04
CA ASP A 301 13.56 -13.02 0.28
C ASP A 301 13.87 -11.80 -0.61
N ASP A 302 12.89 -10.94 -0.91
CA ASP A 302 13.09 -9.81 -1.80
C ASP A 302 12.78 -8.42 -1.18
N ILE A 303 12.04 -8.33 -0.07
CA ILE A 303 11.58 -7.07 0.52
C ILE A 303 12.73 -6.09 0.81
N GLU A 304 13.86 -6.57 1.34
CA GLU A 304 15.01 -5.71 1.65
C GLU A 304 15.59 -5.09 0.37
N MET A 305 15.75 -5.89 -0.67
CA MET A 305 16.22 -5.41 -1.97
C MET A 305 15.26 -4.38 -2.55
N ARG A 306 13.95 -4.65 -2.54
CA ARG A 306 12.94 -3.74 -3.08
C ARG A 306 12.87 -2.42 -2.31
N MET A 307 12.99 -2.44 -0.99
CA MET A 307 13.09 -1.22 -0.18
C MET A 307 14.34 -0.40 -0.54
N LYS A 308 15.50 -1.04 -0.70
CA LYS A 308 16.74 -0.37 -1.12
C LYS A 308 16.64 0.25 -2.52
N GLN A 309 15.87 -0.36 -3.42
CA GLN A 309 15.59 0.20 -4.75
C GLN A 309 14.70 1.43 -4.69
N GLY A 310 13.85 1.58 -3.67
CA GLY A 310 12.96 2.71 -3.45
C GLY A 310 11.47 2.39 -3.50
N PHE A 311 11.10 1.11 -3.54
CA PHE A 311 9.70 0.71 -3.28
C PHE A 311 9.35 1.00 -1.83
N SER A 312 8.15 1.52 -1.58
CA SER A 312 7.73 1.96 -0.26
C SER A 312 6.35 1.48 0.18
N VAL A 313 5.57 0.86 -0.70
CA VAL A 313 4.25 0.31 -0.36
C VAL A 313 4.22 -1.18 -0.72
N PHE A 314 3.94 -2.03 0.26
CA PHE A 314 4.06 -3.46 0.07
C PHE A 314 2.75 -4.19 0.31
N VAL A 315 2.35 -5.03 -0.64
CA VAL A 315 1.25 -5.99 -0.52
C VAL A 315 1.85 -7.37 -0.25
N ILE A 316 1.46 -7.99 0.85
CA ILE A 316 2.09 -9.19 1.37
C ILE A 316 1.00 -10.25 1.63
N ASN A 317 1.28 -11.51 1.34
CA ASN A 317 0.34 -12.60 1.55
C ASN A 317 0.08 -12.82 3.05
N TRP A 318 -1.16 -13.19 3.39
CA TRP A 318 -1.53 -13.58 4.74
C TRP A 318 -0.84 -14.88 5.17
N GLY A 319 -0.47 -14.99 6.44
CA GLY A 319 0.11 -16.16 7.08
C GLY A 319 1.58 -15.98 7.47
N GLU A 320 2.17 -16.99 8.12
CA GLU A 320 3.52 -16.93 8.70
C GLU A 320 4.62 -16.39 7.78
N PRO A 321 4.71 -16.79 6.48
CA PRO A 321 5.70 -16.19 5.60
C PRO A 321 5.51 -14.69 5.38
N GLY A 322 4.25 -14.24 5.34
CA GLY A 322 3.91 -12.83 5.19
C GLY A 322 4.18 -12.05 6.48
N PHE A 323 3.87 -12.61 7.64
CA PHE A 323 4.16 -11.98 8.94
C PHE A 323 5.66 -11.75 9.10
N LYS A 324 6.48 -12.76 8.78
CA LYS A 324 7.93 -12.62 8.73
C LYS A 324 8.38 -11.52 7.75
N THR A 325 7.73 -11.41 6.58
CA THR A 325 8.04 -10.36 5.60
C THR A 325 7.77 -8.97 6.17
N ILE A 326 6.63 -8.78 6.86
CA ILE A 326 6.30 -7.52 7.54
C ILE A 326 7.34 -7.19 8.61
N ASP A 327 7.73 -8.15 9.44
CA ASP A 327 8.71 -7.93 10.52
C ASP A 327 10.06 -7.46 9.95
N ILE A 328 10.53 -8.08 8.87
CA ILE A 328 11.75 -7.66 8.16
C ILE A 328 11.57 -6.22 7.65
N GLY A 329 10.49 -5.93 6.92
CA GLY A 329 10.24 -4.61 6.34
C GLY A 329 10.12 -3.52 7.41
N ARG A 330 9.36 -3.76 8.47
CA ARG A 330 9.21 -2.81 9.59
C ARG A 330 10.53 -2.52 10.30
N LYS A 331 11.33 -3.56 10.54
CA LYS A 331 12.68 -3.41 11.13
C LYS A 331 13.58 -2.54 10.26
N LEU A 332 13.59 -2.78 8.94
CA LEU A 332 14.36 -1.98 7.99
C LEU A 332 13.88 -0.52 7.92
N ALA A 333 12.59 -0.30 8.07
CA ALA A 333 11.98 1.03 8.12
C ALA A 333 12.14 1.74 9.48
N GLY A 334 12.82 1.13 10.46
CA GLY A 334 12.94 1.68 11.83
C GLY A 334 11.59 1.68 12.60
N ARG A 335 10.61 0.90 12.16
CA ARG A 335 9.29 0.77 12.77
C ARG A 335 9.23 -0.58 13.52
N PRO A 336 9.08 -0.59 14.85
CA PRO A 336 9.02 -1.84 15.60
C PRO A 336 7.80 -2.69 15.21
N ALA A 337 7.90 -4.00 15.35
CA ALA A 337 6.73 -4.88 15.33
C ALA A 337 5.82 -4.52 16.52
N THR A 338 4.51 -4.52 16.27
CA THR A 338 3.51 -4.17 17.29
C THR A 338 2.69 -5.39 17.74
N ASN A 339 3.00 -6.56 17.20
CA ASN A 339 2.43 -7.82 17.69
C ASN A 339 3.23 -8.29 18.90
N PRO A 340 2.56 -8.81 19.93
CA PRO A 340 3.21 -9.42 21.09
C PRO A 340 3.96 -10.70 20.72
#